data_1c022925eec72b9da395c843aa7afbed
#
_entry.id   1c022925eec72b9da395c843aa7afbed
#
_cell.length_a   1.000
_cell.length_b   1.000
_cell.length_c   1.000
_cell.angle_alpha   90.00
_cell.angle_beta   90.00
_cell.angle_gamma   90.00
#
_symmetry.space_group_name_H-M   'P 1'
#
loop_
_entity.id
_entity.type
_entity.pdbx_description
1 polymer ?
#
loop_
_entity_poly.entity_id
_entity_poly.type
_entity_poly.pdbx_seq_one_letter_code
_entity_poly.pdbx_strand_id
1 'polypeptide(L)'
;SALVQKGFSAGDLELIESIPQALAQTEHICSSVNIGSTKAGINMDAVKLMGQKVKEAAELTKDDNCIGPGKLVVFCNAPEDNPFMAGAFHGVSEPDCVINVGVSGPGVVRAAVSKHPEYSINELAELIKKTAFKVTRMGQLVGVEASKKLNVPFGIVDLSLAPTPAVGDSVAHILEEIGLE
;
A
#
# COMPACT_ATOMS: atom_id res chain seq x y z
N SER A 1 1.38 9.49 -7.74
CA SER A 1 1.33 10.14 -6.43
C SER A 1 1.83 11.58 -6.50
N ALA A 2 1.36 12.44 -5.60
CA ALA A 2 1.76 13.84 -5.52
C ALA A 2 2.19 14.22 -4.10
N LEU A 3 3.19 15.12 -3.99
CA LEU A 3 3.69 15.65 -2.73
C LEU A 3 3.41 17.16 -2.68
N VAL A 4 2.25 17.52 -2.14
CA VAL A 4 1.74 18.93 -2.19
C VAL A 4 1.71 19.61 -0.83
N GLN A 5 2.41 19.08 0.16
CA GLN A 5 2.45 19.65 1.51
C GLN A 5 3.00 21.08 1.57
N LYS A 6 3.83 21.49 0.62
CA LYS A 6 4.42 22.86 0.55
C LYS A 6 3.68 23.80 -0.41
N GLY A 7 2.66 23.34 -1.08
CA GLY A 7 1.93 24.04 -2.13
C GLY A 7 1.80 23.22 -3.39
N PHE A 8 1.16 23.77 -4.41
CA PHE A 8 0.98 23.13 -5.69
C PHE A 8 1.97 23.67 -6.73
N SER A 9 2.53 22.78 -7.53
CA SER A 9 3.05 23.11 -8.86
C SER A 9 1.94 23.00 -9.91
N ALA A 10 2.18 23.50 -11.12
CA ALA A 10 1.22 23.37 -12.22
C ALA A 10 0.93 21.91 -12.57
N GLY A 11 1.96 21.07 -12.57
CA GLY A 11 1.82 19.64 -12.84
C GLY A 11 1.08 18.88 -11.73
N ASP A 12 1.19 19.31 -10.47
CA ASP A 12 0.47 18.67 -9.35
C ASP A 12 -1.04 18.83 -9.50
N LEU A 13 -1.51 20.01 -9.90
CA LEU A 13 -2.93 20.26 -10.11
C LEU A 13 -3.48 19.42 -11.26
N GLU A 14 -2.78 19.39 -12.39
CA GLU A 14 -3.17 18.55 -13.54
C GLU A 14 -3.22 17.06 -13.16
N LEU A 15 -2.21 16.56 -12.43
CA LEU A 15 -2.19 15.21 -11.94
C LEU A 15 -3.38 14.92 -11.02
N ILE A 16 -3.63 15.76 -10.00
CA ILE A 16 -4.72 15.55 -9.05
C ILE A 16 -6.07 15.59 -9.74
N GLU A 17 -6.27 16.50 -10.71
CA GLU A 17 -7.51 16.59 -11.49
C GLU A 17 -7.78 15.29 -12.27
N SER A 18 -6.77 14.62 -12.77
CA SER A 18 -6.91 13.36 -13.55
C SER A 18 -7.16 12.12 -12.69
N ILE A 19 -6.88 12.15 -11.37
CA ILE A 19 -6.96 10.98 -10.49
C ILE A 19 -8.33 10.28 -10.52
N PRO A 20 -9.48 10.97 -10.35
CA PRO A 20 -10.78 10.29 -10.30
C PRO A 20 -11.07 9.45 -11.56
N GLN A 21 -10.83 10.02 -12.73
CA GLN A 21 -11.02 9.32 -14.01
C GLN A 21 -10.07 8.14 -14.17
N ALA A 22 -8.80 8.30 -13.79
CA ALA A 22 -7.82 7.22 -13.86
C ALA A 22 -8.21 6.06 -12.95
N LEU A 23 -8.70 6.33 -11.75
CA LEU A 23 -9.16 5.31 -10.81
C LEU A 23 -10.43 4.59 -11.27
N ALA A 24 -11.32 5.27 -12.00
CA ALA A 24 -12.54 4.70 -12.54
C ALA A 24 -12.29 3.78 -13.75
N GLN A 25 -11.19 3.97 -14.48
CA GLN A 25 -10.92 3.24 -15.73
C GLN A 25 -10.32 1.84 -15.53
N THR A 26 -9.73 1.56 -14.38
CA THR A 26 -9.04 0.28 -14.14
C THR A 26 -8.99 -0.08 -12.66
N GLU A 27 -9.05 -1.37 -12.37
CA GLU A 27 -8.91 -1.92 -11.01
C GLU A 27 -7.45 -1.89 -10.51
N HIS A 28 -6.48 -1.77 -11.40
CA HIS A 28 -5.06 -1.94 -11.09
C HIS A 28 -4.33 -0.66 -10.71
N ILE A 29 -4.96 0.51 -10.91
CA ILE A 29 -4.36 1.79 -10.54
C ILE A 29 -4.83 2.21 -9.15
N CYS A 30 -3.87 2.50 -8.28
CA CYS A 30 -4.07 3.21 -7.03
C CYS A 30 -3.32 4.54 -7.07
N SER A 31 -3.74 5.49 -6.26
CA SER A 31 -3.11 6.82 -6.19
C SER A 31 -2.94 7.28 -4.76
N SER A 32 -2.00 8.20 -4.55
CA SER A 32 -1.76 8.80 -3.25
C SER A 32 -1.38 10.27 -3.38
N VAL A 33 -1.78 11.06 -2.39
CA VAL A 33 -1.42 12.48 -2.29
C VAL A 33 -1.00 12.78 -0.86
N ASN A 34 0.19 13.32 -0.66
CA ASN A 34 0.67 13.75 0.65
C ASN A 34 0.43 15.26 0.79
N ILE A 35 -0.48 15.62 1.69
CA ILE A 35 -0.98 16.99 1.89
C ILE A 35 -0.34 17.71 3.07
N GLY A 36 0.47 17.05 3.87
CA GLY A 36 1.05 17.65 5.06
C GLY A 36 2.35 16.99 5.48
N SER A 37 3.15 17.73 6.26
CA SER A 37 4.33 17.20 6.92
C SER A 37 4.61 17.96 8.21
N THR A 38 5.40 17.35 9.10
CA THR A 38 5.83 18.00 10.35
C THR A 38 6.57 19.31 10.09
N LYS A 39 7.32 19.42 8.98
CA LYS A 39 8.07 20.62 8.62
C LYS A 39 7.24 21.69 7.91
N ALA A 40 6.34 21.30 7.04
CA ALA A 40 5.57 22.20 6.19
C ALA A 40 4.19 22.54 6.76
N GLY A 41 3.72 21.77 7.76
CA GLY A 41 2.33 21.85 8.21
C GLY A 41 1.38 21.13 7.24
N ILE A 42 0.10 21.47 7.32
CA ILE A 42 -0.96 20.91 6.48
C ILE A 42 -1.35 21.93 5.41
N ASN A 43 -1.35 21.53 4.16
CA ASN A 43 -1.87 22.34 3.06
C ASN A 43 -3.40 22.25 3.01
N MET A 44 -4.08 23.26 3.57
CA MET A 44 -5.54 23.27 3.68
C MET A 44 -6.25 23.38 2.31
N ASP A 45 -5.61 23.98 1.31
CA ASP A 45 -6.14 24.01 -0.05
C ASP A 45 -6.11 22.61 -0.68
N ALA A 46 -5.05 21.84 -0.38
CA ALA A 46 -4.97 20.43 -0.79
C ALA A 46 -6.02 19.57 -0.06
N VAL A 47 -6.27 19.80 1.22
CA VAL A 47 -7.36 19.12 1.97
C VAL A 47 -8.70 19.32 1.27
N LYS A 48 -9.02 20.59 0.95
CA LYS A 48 -10.26 20.95 0.27
C LYS A 48 -10.36 20.29 -1.12
N LEU A 49 -9.31 20.38 -1.91
CA LEU A 49 -9.26 19.78 -3.25
C LEU A 49 -9.41 18.25 -3.17
N MET A 50 -8.69 17.60 -2.29
CA MET A 50 -8.78 16.15 -2.15
C MET A 50 -10.14 15.67 -1.67
N GLY A 51 -10.82 16.43 -0.79
CA GLY A 51 -12.21 16.15 -0.42
C GLY A 51 -13.16 16.14 -1.63
N GLN A 52 -12.97 17.07 -2.56
CA GLN A 52 -13.73 17.12 -3.81
C GLN A 52 -13.40 15.92 -4.71
N LYS A 53 -12.11 15.57 -4.84
CA LYS A 53 -11.67 14.45 -5.69
C LYS A 53 -12.09 13.08 -5.14
N VAL A 54 -12.10 12.90 -3.83
CA VAL A 54 -12.67 11.70 -3.19
C VAL A 54 -14.15 11.55 -3.51
N LYS A 55 -14.92 12.63 -3.42
CA LYS A 55 -16.34 12.62 -3.78
C LYS A 55 -16.55 12.32 -5.27
N GLU A 56 -15.77 12.95 -6.15
CA GLU A 56 -15.81 12.70 -7.59
C GLU A 56 -15.48 11.24 -7.93
N ALA A 57 -14.45 10.67 -7.31
CA ALA A 57 -14.09 9.27 -7.48
C ALA A 57 -15.21 8.31 -7.03
N ALA A 58 -15.91 8.64 -5.93
CA ALA A 58 -17.07 7.87 -5.49
C ALA A 58 -18.21 7.90 -6.51
N GLU A 59 -18.55 9.08 -7.03
CA GLU A 59 -19.60 9.25 -8.04
C GLU A 59 -19.29 8.50 -9.34
N LEU A 60 -18.04 8.57 -9.81
CA LEU A 60 -17.61 7.87 -11.03
C LEU A 60 -17.62 6.35 -10.90
N THR A 61 -17.53 5.83 -9.69
CA THR A 61 -17.51 4.39 -9.41
C THR A 61 -18.72 3.90 -8.61
N LYS A 62 -19.82 4.67 -8.63
CA LYS A 62 -21.03 4.36 -7.85
C LYS A 62 -21.65 2.98 -8.19
N ASP A 63 -21.56 2.57 -9.45
CA ASP A 63 -22.07 1.28 -9.92
C ASP A 63 -21.14 0.12 -9.58
N ASP A 64 -19.93 0.41 -9.08
CA ASP A 64 -18.93 -0.53 -8.59
C ASP A 64 -18.64 -0.29 -7.09
N ASN A 65 -19.70 -0.26 -6.28
CA ASN A 65 -19.65 -0.08 -4.83
C ASN A 65 -18.82 1.13 -4.34
N CYS A 66 -18.70 2.17 -5.14
CA CYS A 66 -17.88 3.34 -4.85
C CYS A 66 -16.41 2.99 -4.55
N ILE A 67 -15.81 2.05 -5.27
CA ILE A 67 -14.45 1.57 -5.01
C ILE A 67 -13.38 2.64 -5.25
N GLY A 68 -13.65 3.67 -6.06
CA GLY A 68 -12.69 4.72 -6.41
C GLY A 68 -11.97 5.34 -5.21
N PRO A 69 -12.67 5.82 -4.18
CA PRO A 69 -12.06 6.31 -2.94
C PRO A 69 -11.18 5.27 -2.23
N GLY A 70 -11.51 3.99 -2.30
CA GLY A 70 -10.71 2.91 -1.72
C GLY A 70 -9.34 2.72 -2.37
N LYS A 71 -9.18 3.25 -3.58
CA LYS A 71 -7.90 3.24 -4.34
C LYS A 71 -7.13 4.57 -4.24
N LEU A 72 -7.64 5.53 -3.46
CA LEU A 72 -7.04 6.85 -3.26
C LEU A 72 -6.70 7.06 -1.79
N VAL A 73 -5.42 7.26 -1.50
CA VAL A 73 -4.97 7.56 -0.14
C VAL A 73 -4.48 8.99 -0.05
N VAL A 74 -5.03 9.73 0.92
CA VAL A 74 -4.60 11.09 1.26
C VAL A 74 -3.81 11.03 2.54
N PHE A 75 -2.51 11.29 2.45
CA PHE A 75 -1.59 11.22 3.58
C PHE A 75 -1.31 12.59 4.20
N CYS A 76 -1.07 12.57 5.50
CA CYS A 76 -0.43 13.65 6.22
C CYS A 76 0.84 13.08 6.89
N ASN A 77 1.98 13.71 6.62
CA ASN A 77 3.28 13.32 7.16
C ASN A 77 3.72 11.89 6.79
N ALA A 78 3.38 11.42 5.59
CA ALA A 78 3.91 10.17 5.08
C ALA A 78 5.43 10.25 4.88
N PRO A 79 6.18 9.17 5.20
CA PRO A 79 7.61 9.12 4.90
C PRO A 79 7.83 9.07 3.38
N GLU A 80 8.98 9.58 2.94
CA GLU A 80 9.49 9.33 1.60
C GLU A 80 9.82 7.83 1.48
N ASP A 81 9.86 7.31 0.26
CA ASP A 81 10.15 5.89 -0.03
C ASP A 81 9.20 4.90 0.68
N ASN A 82 7.92 5.18 0.60
CA ASN A 82 6.88 4.27 1.05
C ASN A 82 6.40 3.41 -0.14
N PRO A 83 6.79 2.13 -0.24
CA PRO A 83 6.45 1.26 -1.37
C PRO A 83 5.08 0.59 -1.26
N PHE A 84 4.32 0.85 -0.20
CA PHE A 84 3.13 0.09 0.13
C PHE A 84 1.89 0.54 -0.63
N MET A 85 1.42 -0.28 -1.59
CA MET A 85 0.11 -0.17 -2.27
C MET A 85 -0.21 1.25 -2.77
N ALA A 86 -1.44 1.75 -2.52
CA ALA A 86 -1.87 3.10 -2.90
C ALA A 86 -1.10 4.22 -2.20
N GLY A 87 -0.36 3.90 -1.14
CA GLY A 87 0.49 4.82 -0.40
C GLY A 87 1.92 4.94 -0.88
N ALA A 88 2.25 4.39 -2.05
CA ALA A 88 3.62 4.44 -2.55
C ALA A 88 4.08 5.86 -2.90
N PHE A 89 5.22 6.24 -2.36
CA PHE A 89 5.92 7.48 -2.68
C PHE A 89 7.39 7.17 -3.01
N HIS A 90 8.01 8.02 -3.81
CA HIS A 90 9.43 7.95 -4.13
C HIS A 90 10.17 9.13 -3.54
N GLY A 91 11.38 8.91 -3.03
CA GLY A 91 12.30 9.95 -2.63
C GLY A 91 12.88 10.71 -3.83
N VAL A 92 13.45 11.88 -3.55
CA VAL A 92 13.98 12.78 -4.60
C VAL A 92 15.19 12.23 -5.36
N SER A 93 15.83 11.18 -4.86
CA SER A 93 16.98 10.50 -5.48
C SER A 93 16.60 9.17 -6.15
N GLU A 94 15.35 8.75 -6.05
CA GLU A 94 14.88 7.51 -6.63
C GLU A 94 14.55 7.66 -8.12
N PRO A 95 14.58 6.59 -8.91
CA PRO A 95 14.18 6.65 -10.31
C PRO A 95 12.67 6.94 -10.44
N ASP A 96 12.29 7.63 -11.51
CA ASP A 96 10.88 7.98 -11.80
C ASP A 96 9.96 6.76 -11.94
N CYS A 97 10.55 5.60 -12.21
CA CYS A 97 9.84 4.34 -12.32
C CYS A 97 10.65 3.23 -11.63
N VAL A 98 10.03 2.53 -10.71
CA VAL A 98 10.65 1.43 -9.95
C VAL A 98 9.63 0.31 -9.72
N ILE A 99 10.12 -0.93 -9.70
CA ILE A 99 9.31 -2.09 -9.31
C ILE A 99 9.55 -2.40 -7.84
N ASN A 100 8.52 -2.25 -7.04
CA ASN A 100 8.48 -2.74 -5.66
C ASN A 100 7.51 -3.91 -5.57
N VAL A 101 7.76 -4.84 -4.65
CA VAL A 101 6.88 -5.98 -4.42
C VAL A 101 6.27 -5.86 -3.04
N GLY A 102 4.97 -5.61 -2.97
CA GLY A 102 4.19 -5.68 -1.74
C GLY A 102 3.60 -7.09 -1.55
N VAL A 103 3.77 -7.65 -0.37
CA VAL A 103 3.22 -8.96 -0.01
C VAL A 103 2.27 -8.81 1.17
N SER A 104 1.01 -9.22 0.99
CA SER A 104 0.09 -9.39 2.11
C SER A 104 0.45 -10.69 2.83
N GLY A 105 0.98 -10.55 4.05
CA GLY A 105 1.52 -11.65 4.82
C GLY A 105 0.54 -12.44 5.67
N PRO A 106 -0.59 -11.87 6.18
CA PRO A 106 -1.44 -12.55 7.13
C PRO A 106 -1.97 -13.90 6.64
N GLY A 107 -2.50 -13.97 5.43
CA GLY A 107 -3.02 -15.21 4.86
C GLY A 107 -1.97 -16.32 4.74
N VAL A 108 -0.71 -15.96 4.42
CA VAL A 108 0.40 -16.92 4.34
C VAL A 108 0.80 -17.42 5.72
N VAL A 109 0.85 -16.52 6.71
CA VAL A 109 1.13 -16.88 8.11
C VAL A 109 0.03 -17.79 8.65
N ARG A 110 -1.24 -17.44 8.44
CA ARG A 110 -2.39 -18.27 8.82
C ARG A 110 -2.29 -19.68 8.26
N ALA A 111 -2.04 -19.79 6.94
CA ALA A 111 -1.89 -21.10 6.29
C ALA A 111 -0.69 -21.93 6.81
N ALA A 112 0.33 -21.28 7.36
CA ALA A 112 1.44 -21.97 8.00
C ALA A 112 1.08 -22.41 9.42
N VAL A 113 0.51 -21.52 10.22
CA VAL A 113 0.17 -21.75 11.63
C VAL A 113 -0.93 -22.80 11.80
N SER A 114 -1.98 -22.75 10.97
CA SER A 114 -3.12 -23.69 11.05
C SER A 114 -2.74 -25.15 10.81
N LYS A 115 -1.55 -25.42 10.26
CA LYS A 115 -1.03 -26.78 10.08
C LYS A 115 -0.36 -27.37 11.33
N HIS A 116 -0.13 -26.54 12.33
CA HIS A 116 0.62 -26.88 13.53
C HIS A 116 -0.09 -26.40 14.79
N PRO A 117 -1.34 -26.86 15.04
CA PRO A 117 -2.11 -26.45 16.22
C PRO A 117 -1.47 -26.92 17.54
N GLU A 118 -0.54 -27.88 17.48
CA GLU A 118 0.19 -28.43 18.61
C GLU A 118 1.41 -27.60 19.04
N TYR A 119 1.80 -26.59 18.24
CA TYR A 119 3.03 -25.82 18.51
C TYR A 119 2.87 -24.89 19.71
N SER A 120 3.91 -24.81 20.52
CA SER A 120 4.07 -23.79 21.55
C SER A 120 4.29 -22.40 20.92
N ILE A 121 4.11 -21.33 21.70
CA ILE A 121 4.34 -19.95 21.25
C ILE A 121 5.74 -19.75 20.63
N ASN A 122 6.76 -20.35 21.22
CA ASN A 122 8.12 -20.25 20.71
C ASN A 122 8.29 -20.96 19.33
N GLU A 123 7.66 -22.10 19.16
CA GLU A 123 7.65 -22.83 17.89
C GLU A 123 6.86 -22.08 16.82
N LEU A 124 5.74 -21.48 17.18
CA LEU A 124 4.95 -20.60 16.30
C LEU A 124 5.76 -19.38 15.88
N ALA A 125 6.46 -18.72 16.80
CA ALA A 125 7.32 -17.59 16.48
C ALA A 125 8.42 -17.95 15.46
N GLU A 126 9.09 -19.10 15.64
CA GLU A 126 10.07 -19.58 14.69
C GLU A 126 9.46 -19.99 13.34
N LEU A 127 8.26 -20.54 13.33
CA LEU A 127 7.51 -20.85 12.11
C LEU A 127 7.16 -19.58 11.34
N ILE A 128 6.67 -18.55 12.03
CA ILE A 128 6.34 -17.24 11.43
C ILE A 128 7.60 -16.60 10.84
N LYS A 129 8.71 -16.57 11.55
CA LYS A 129 10.00 -16.05 11.07
C LYS A 129 10.44 -16.76 9.78
N LYS A 130 10.41 -18.08 9.77
CA LYS A 130 10.77 -18.90 8.59
C LYS A 130 9.81 -18.63 7.41
N THR A 131 8.53 -18.47 7.69
CA THR A 131 7.52 -18.18 6.68
C THR A 131 7.74 -16.80 6.08
N ALA A 132 7.92 -15.78 6.89
CA ALA A 132 8.22 -14.41 6.47
C ALA A 132 9.49 -14.38 5.57
N PHE A 133 10.56 -15.06 5.99
CA PHE A 133 11.78 -15.15 5.18
C PHE A 133 11.55 -15.79 3.81
N LYS A 134 10.80 -16.89 3.75
CA LYS A 134 10.48 -17.57 2.48
C LYS A 134 9.67 -16.68 1.55
N VAL A 135 8.67 -15.98 2.09
CA VAL A 135 7.77 -15.12 1.31
C VAL A 135 8.50 -13.89 0.78
N THR A 136 9.30 -13.23 1.61
CA THR A 136 10.11 -12.09 1.16
C THR A 136 11.16 -12.50 0.12
N ARG A 137 11.77 -13.67 0.28
CA ARG A 137 12.71 -14.21 -0.71
C ARG A 137 12.01 -14.50 -2.04
N MET A 138 10.79 -15.05 -2.01
CA MET A 138 9.99 -15.25 -3.22
C MET A 138 9.64 -13.91 -3.88
N GLY A 139 9.19 -12.93 -3.09
CA GLY A 139 8.93 -11.58 -3.59
C GLY A 139 10.14 -10.95 -4.29
N GLN A 140 11.33 -11.10 -3.71
CA GLN A 140 12.57 -10.63 -4.31
C GLN A 140 12.86 -11.31 -5.66
N LEU A 141 12.69 -12.62 -5.76
CA LEU A 141 12.93 -13.35 -7.01
C LEU A 141 11.97 -12.90 -8.11
N VAL A 142 10.68 -12.75 -7.78
CA VAL A 142 9.66 -12.25 -8.71
C VAL A 142 9.97 -10.82 -9.14
N GLY A 143 10.32 -9.93 -8.20
CA GLY A 143 10.65 -8.54 -8.50
C GLY A 143 11.88 -8.39 -9.41
N VAL A 144 12.92 -9.16 -9.16
CA VAL A 144 14.13 -9.18 -10.01
C VAL A 144 13.80 -9.67 -11.43
N GLU A 145 12.96 -10.70 -11.56
CA GLU A 145 12.58 -11.21 -12.88
C GLU A 145 11.67 -10.21 -13.63
N ALA A 146 10.74 -9.57 -12.93
CA ALA A 146 9.92 -8.51 -13.50
C ALA A 146 10.78 -7.31 -13.95
N SER A 147 11.76 -6.91 -13.14
CA SER A 147 12.73 -5.86 -13.46
C SER A 147 13.46 -6.14 -14.77
N LYS A 148 13.94 -7.36 -14.96
CA LYS A 148 14.61 -7.76 -16.21
C LYS A 148 13.69 -7.70 -17.43
N LYS A 149 12.45 -8.21 -17.29
CA LYS A 149 11.48 -8.26 -18.39
C LYS A 149 10.98 -6.88 -18.80
N LEU A 150 10.78 -5.98 -17.85
CA LEU A 150 10.24 -4.65 -18.09
C LEU A 150 11.32 -3.59 -18.30
N ASN A 151 12.58 -3.92 -18.06
CA ASN A 151 13.72 -3.00 -18.07
C ASN A 151 13.50 -1.79 -17.14
N VAL A 152 12.96 -2.06 -15.94
CA VAL A 152 12.69 -1.09 -14.88
C VAL A 152 13.47 -1.51 -13.63
N PRO A 153 14.14 -0.59 -12.91
CA PRO A 153 14.87 -0.94 -11.71
C PRO A 153 13.99 -1.66 -10.68
N PHE A 154 14.58 -2.64 -10.00
CA PHE A 154 13.96 -3.27 -8.84
C PHE A 154 14.37 -2.50 -7.58
N GLY A 155 13.39 -2.11 -6.78
CA GLY A 155 13.58 -1.43 -5.50
C GLY A 155 13.58 -2.42 -4.34
N ILE A 156 12.46 -2.52 -3.63
CA ILE A 156 12.38 -3.30 -2.40
C ILE A 156 11.20 -4.29 -2.39
N VAL A 157 11.26 -5.22 -1.43
CA VAL A 157 10.13 -6.06 -1.04
C VAL A 157 9.60 -5.57 0.30
N ASP A 158 8.32 -5.29 0.35
CA ASP A 158 7.59 -4.98 1.57
C ASP A 158 6.73 -6.18 1.98
N LEU A 159 6.80 -6.57 3.24
CA LEU A 159 5.94 -7.58 3.84
C LEU A 159 5.02 -6.92 4.87
N SER A 160 3.75 -6.83 4.54
CA SER A 160 2.73 -6.32 5.44
C SER A 160 2.10 -7.43 6.27
N LEU A 161 2.00 -7.21 7.58
CA LEU A 161 1.25 -8.03 8.53
C LEU A 161 0.18 -7.15 9.18
N ALA A 162 -0.79 -6.71 8.38
CA ALA A 162 -1.78 -5.75 8.82
C ALA A 162 -2.97 -6.40 9.54
N PRO A 163 -3.54 -5.76 10.56
CA PRO A 163 -4.87 -6.06 11.06
C PRO A 163 -5.90 -5.44 10.10
N THR A 164 -6.60 -6.27 9.35
CA THR A 164 -7.64 -5.84 8.41
C THR A 164 -8.98 -6.49 8.72
N PRO A 165 -10.12 -5.94 8.29
CA PRO A 165 -11.41 -6.61 8.41
C PRO A 165 -11.57 -7.78 7.42
N ALA A 166 -10.60 -8.01 6.55
CA ALA A 166 -10.65 -9.07 5.55
C ALA A 166 -10.57 -10.45 6.19
N VAL A 167 -11.54 -11.30 5.90
CA VAL A 167 -11.57 -12.67 6.42
C VAL A 167 -10.39 -13.47 5.88
N GLY A 168 -9.60 -14.03 6.79
CA GLY A 168 -8.44 -14.85 6.43
C GLY A 168 -7.17 -14.10 6.09
N ASP A 169 -7.19 -12.76 6.09
CA ASP A 169 -6.04 -11.90 5.77
C ASP A 169 -5.83 -10.80 6.83
N SER A 170 -6.00 -11.15 8.10
CA SER A 170 -5.78 -10.26 9.24
C SER A 170 -4.88 -10.91 10.26
N VAL A 171 -3.82 -10.22 10.67
CA VAL A 171 -2.93 -10.70 11.75
C VAL A 171 -3.67 -10.81 13.08
N ALA A 172 -4.65 -9.93 13.34
CA ALA A 172 -5.45 -9.99 14.57
C ALA A 172 -6.21 -11.33 14.68
N HIS A 173 -6.91 -11.73 13.61
CA HIS A 173 -7.60 -13.02 13.58
C HIS A 173 -6.67 -14.22 13.72
N ILE A 174 -5.44 -14.13 13.20
CA ILE A 174 -4.46 -15.20 13.37
C ILE A 174 -4.07 -15.35 14.84
N LEU A 175 -3.85 -14.22 15.53
CA LEU A 175 -3.51 -14.21 16.95
C LEU A 175 -4.65 -14.79 17.80
N GLU A 176 -5.91 -14.43 17.50
CA GLU A 176 -7.09 -15.01 18.14
C GLU A 176 -7.19 -16.52 17.90
N GLU A 177 -7.01 -16.98 16.66
CA GLU A 177 -7.07 -18.40 16.28
C GLU A 177 -6.03 -19.27 17.00
N ILE A 178 -4.88 -18.70 17.37
CA ILE A 178 -3.83 -19.40 18.13
C ILE A 178 -3.93 -19.20 19.64
N GLY A 179 -5.01 -18.57 20.11
CA GLY A 179 -5.32 -18.39 21.54
C GLY A 179 -4.54 -17.27 22.22
N LEU A 180 -4.04 -16.29 21.47
CA LEU A 180 -3.49 -15.05 22.01
C LEU A 180 -4.61 -14.01 22.05
N GLU A 181 -5.01 -13.59 23.25
CA GLU A 181 -5.97 -12.50 23.49
C GLU A 181 -5.26 -11.15 23.62
#